data_3694b7ad0306f3672f6ee0faa2664d28
#
_entry.id   3694b7ad0306f3672f6ee0faa2664d28
#
_cell.length_a   1.000
_cell.length_b   1.000
_cell.length_c   1.000
_cell.angle_alpha   90.00
_cell.angle_beta   90.00
_cell.angle_gamma   90.00
#
_symmetry.space_group_name_H-M   'P 1'
#
loop_
_entity.id
_entity.type
_entity.pdbx_description
1 polymer ?
#
loop_
_entity_poly.entity_id
_entity_poly.type
_entity_poly.pdbx_seq_one_letter_code
_entity_poly.pdbx_strand_id
1 'polypeptide(L)' 'MCEKCTELDKKIEHYTKLSTWVLDQSAQEGIRFLIAKYHDDKKALHSEQ' A
#
# COMPACT_ATOMS: atom_id res chain seq x y z
N MET A 1 12.71 -9.24 -11.16
CA MET A 1 11.68 -8.58 -10.39
C MET A 1 11.41 -9.29 -9.09
N CYS A 2 11.15 -8.55 -8.05
CA CYS A 2 10.95 -9.10 -6.72
C CYS A 2 9.50 -9.54 -6.52
N GLU A 3 9.30 -10.79 -6.10
CA GLU A 3 7.96 -11.30 -5.84
C GLU A 3 7.27 -10.50 -4.74
N LYS A 4 8.04 -10.13 -3.71
CA LYS A 4 7.48 -9.35 -2.62
C LYS A 4 7.02 -7.98 -3.09
N CYS A 5 7.76 -7.39 -4.03
CA CYS A 5 7.37 -6.11 -4.60
C CYS A 5 6.06 -6.24 -5.35
N THR A 6 5.89 -7.33 -6.09
CA THR A 6 4.65 -7.58 -6.80
C THR A 6 3.50 -7.74 -5.83
N GLU A 7 3.72 -8.47 -4.75
CA GLU A 7 2.68 -8.65 -3.74
C GLU A 7 2.31 -7.33 -3.08
N LEU A 8 3.32 -6.52 -2.76
CA LEU A 8 3.07 -5.22 -2.16
C LEU A 8 2.32 -4.31 -3.11
N ASP A 9 2.69 -4.32 -4.39
CA ASP A 9 2.00 -3.53 -5.40
C ASP A 9 0.53 -3.93 -5.50
N LYS A 10 0.25 -5.23 -5.45
CA LYS A 10 -1.12 -5.70 -5.49
C LYS A 10 -1.91 -5.23 -4.27
N LYS A 11 -1.30 -5.27 -3.11
CA LYS A 11 -1.94 -4.80 -1.90
C LYS A 11 -2.19 -3.30 -1.96
N ILE A 12 -1.21 -2.54 -2.43
CA ILE A 12 -1.35 -1.10 -2.57
C ILE A 12 -2.49 -0.78 -3.52
N GLU A 13 -2.54 -1.45 -4.65
CA GLU A 13 -3.60 -1.25 -5.62
C GLU A 13 -4.96 -1.60 -5.02
N HIS A 14 -5.03 -2.73 -4.31
CA HIS A 14 -6.28 -3.16 -3.67
C HIS A 14 -6.79 -2.11 -2.69
N TYR A 15 -5.91 -1.63 -1.82
CA TYR A 15 -6.32 -0.64 -0.81
C TYR A 15 -6.60 0.71 -1.43
N THR A 16 -5.90 1.06 -2.50
CA THR A 16 -6.17 2.30 -3.22
C THR A 16 -7.60 2.27 -3.80
N LYS A 17 -7.97 1.15 -4.40
CA LYS A 17 -9.33 1.00 -4.92
C LYS A 17 -10.34 1.03 -3.78
N LEU A 18 -10.00 0.34 -2.70
CA LEU A 18 -10.90 0.29 -1.54
C LEU A 18 -11.13 1.69 -0.98
N SER A 19 -10.12 2.52 -0.98
CA SER A 19 -10.25 3.88 -0.44
C SER A 19 -11.24 4.72 -1.24
N THR A 20 -11.44 4.42 -2.51
CA THR A 20 -12.40 5.15 -3.31
C THR A 20 -13.83 4.72 -3.01
N TRP A 21 -14.01 3.54 -2.44
CA TRP A 21 -15.32 3.02 -2.08
C TRP A 21 -15.74 3.41 -0.67
N VAL A 22 -14.77 3.69 0.18
CA VAL A 22 -15.03 3.98 1.58
C VAL A 22 -15.30 5.46 1.74
N LEU A 23 -16.44 5.79 2.34
CA LEU A 23 -16.82 7.18 2.57
C LEU A 23 -16.48 7.64 3.99
N ASP A 24 -16.17 6.71 4.86
CA ASP A 24 -15.83 7.01 6.24
C ASP A 24 -14.41 7.53 6.33
N GLN A 25 -14.26 8.73 6.88
CA GLN A 25 -12.95 9.37 6.99
C GLN A 25 -11.98 8.57 7.85
N SER A 26 -12.46 8.01 8.95
CA SER A 26 -11.60 7.21 9.82
C SER A 26 -11.04 6.00 9.10
N ALA A 27 -11.90 5.33 8.32
CA ALA A 27 -11.47 4.17 7.55
C ALA A 27 -10.49 4.58 6.46
N GLN A 28 -10.72 5.73 5.82
CA GLN A 28 -9.81 6.23 4.80
C GLN A 28 -8.43 6.51 5.38
N GLU A 29 -8.38 7.08 6.56
CA GLU A 29 -7.12 7.35 7.23
C GLU A 29 -6.36 6.06 7.51
N GLY A 30 -7.07 5.03 7.96
CA GLY A 30 -6.47 3.73 8.21
C GLY A 30 -5.92 3.11 6.93
N ILE A 31 -6.68 3.20 5.85
CA ILE A 31 -6.26 2.68 4.55
C ILE A 31 -5.02 3.44 4.05
N ARG A 32 -5.02 4.75 4.17
CA ARG A 32 -3.86 5.55 3.77
C ARG A 32 -2.63 5.19 4.57
N PHE A 33 -2.81 4.93 5.86
CA PHE A 33 -1.71 4.51 6.72
C PHE A 33 -1.12 3.18 6.22
N LEU A 34 -1.98 2.23 5.87
CA LEU A 34 -1.53 0.95 5.37
C LEU A 34 -0.81 1.11 4.03
N ILE A 35 -1.35 1.94 3.15
CA ILE A 35 -0.72 2.19 1.85
C ILE A 35 0.68 2.79 2.06
N ALA A 36 0.78 3.76 2.94
CA ALA A 36 2.07 4.38 3.24
C ALA A 36 3.06 3.35 3.80
N LYS A 37 2.58 2.47 4.65
CA LYS A 37 3.40 1.42 5.21
C LYS A 37 3.90 0.46 4.13
N TYR A 38 3.03 0.08 3.21
CA TYR A 38 3.44 -0.81 2.13
C TYR A 38 4.44 -0.14 1.19
N HIS A 39 4.26 1.14 0.93
CA HIS A 39 5.23 1.89 0.14
C HIS A 39 6.59 1.92 0.83
N ASP A 40 6.58 2.11 2.14
CA ASP A 40 7.80 2.13 2.93
C ASP A 40 8.48 0.77 2.90
N ASP A 41 7.70 -0.30 3.05
CA ASP A 41 8.23 -1.65 2.96
C ASP A 41 8.86 -1.91 1.59
N LYS A 42 8.18 -1.48 0.55
CA LYS A 42 8.69 -1.63 -0.81
C LYS A 42 10.00 -0.87 -0.98
N LYS A 43 10.06 0.34 -0.45
CA LYS A 43 11.26 1.15 -0.51
C LYS A 43 12.41 0.45 0.21
N ALA A 44 12.12 -0.17 1.36
CA ALA A 44 13.14 -0.88 2.12
C ALA A 44 13.68 -2.07 1.34
N LEU A 45 12.82 -2.76 0.59
CA LEU A 45 13.24 -3.89 -0.23
C LEU A 45 14.19 -3.47 -1.35
N HIS A 46 14.06 -2.24 -1.82
CA HIS A 46 14.87 -1.72 -2.90
C HIS A 46 15.96 -0.76 -2.46
N SER A 47 16.14 -0.60 -1.16
CA SER A 47 17.08 0.39 -0.65
C SER A 47 18.53 0.08 -1.01
N GLU A 48 18.82 -1.16 -1.34
CA GLU A 48 20.18 -1.57 -1.69
C GLU A 48 20.49 -1.44 -3.17
N GLN A 49 19.51 -1.08 -3.94
CA GLN A 49 19.70 -0.88 -5.38
C GLN A 49 20.00 0.59 -5.73
#